data_ca582d7b908673f74a10ba4fd5204d8f
#
_entry.id   ca582d7b908673f74a10ba4fd5204d8f
#
_cell.length_a   1.000
_cell.length_b   1.000
_cell.length_c   1.000
_cell.angle_alpha   90.00
_cell.angle_beta   90.00
_cell.angle_gamma   90.00
#
_symmetry.space_group_name_H-M   'P 1'
#
loop_
_entity.id
_entity.type
_entity.pdbx_description
1 polymer ?
#
loop_
_entity_poly.entity_id
_entity_poly.type
_entity_poly.pdbx_seq_one_letter_code
_entity_poly.pdbx_strand_id
1 'polypeptide(L)'
;MQERTTRLSRRQLIARLATLGATVPVASALIAACGGGQATPTPTTAPAAQPSPTPAAAAQPSPTAAMATTPAAQPTPTKPAQQLSGTITIDGSSTVFPISEAVAEEFQKKYPQVKVTVGISGTGGGFKKFCNKETDISDASRPIKDSEVEACQKSGREYIELPVAFDGLAVVVNPQNDWVDYLTVEELNLIWKPESQGVITRWNQVRPNWPDAPLNLYGAGTDSGTFDYFTEAINGKVGASRGDYTASEDDNVLVQGVAGDKNALGYFGLAYAIENKGRVKIVPIVNPKTGKPVEPNLETVKTGQYQPLSRPLFIYVARDQADRPEVQAFAEFYLDNAAELSKEVGYIPLPDEAYQLAKKRFQARKTGSVFKGVEVGVSIEDVLKRE
;
A
#
# COMPACT_ATOMS: atom_id res chain seq x y z
N MET A 1 -1.64 21.65 -34.72
CA MET A 1 -0.83 21.41 -33.50
C MET A 1 -1.80 21.45 -32.33
N GLN A 2 -2.22 20.28 -31.84
CA GLN A 2 -3.08 20.15 -30.67
C GLN A 2 -2.17 19.87 -29.47
N GLU A 3 -2.08 20.82 -28.57
CA GLU A 3 -1.42 20.61 -27.27
C GLU A 3 -2.26 19.62 -26.44
N ARG A 4 -1.69 18.45 -26.24
CA ARG A 4 -2.19 17.50 -25.23
C ARG A 4 -1.82 18.04 -23.86
N THR A 5 -2.79 18.62 -23.16
CA THR A 5 -2.70 18.85 -21.72
C THR A 5 -2.70 17.50 -21.01
N THR A 6 -1.51 16.98 -20.72
CA THR A 6 -1.33 15.82 -19.84
C THR A 6 -1.68 16.25 -18.41
N ARG A 7 -2.82 15.77 -17.90
CA ARG A 7 -3.15 15.87 -16.47
C ARG A 7 -2.13 15.00 -15.72
N LEU A 8 -1.29 15.65 -14.92
CA LEU A 8 -0.37 14.97 -14.02
C LEU A 8 -1.18 14.20 -12.96
N SER A 9 -0.85 12.94 -12.71
CA SER A 9 -1.42 12.16 -11.62
C SER A 9 -0.98 12.78 -10.27
N ARG A 10 -1.75 12.56 -9.19
CA ARG A 10 -1.40 13.02 -7.83
C ARG A 10 0.04 12.62 -7.45
N ARG A 11 0.51 11.44 -7.87
CA ARG A 11 1.87 10.93 -7.66
C ARG A 11 2.94 11.79 -8.34
N GLN A 12 2.70 12.20 -9.58
CA GLN A 12 3.63 13.07 -10.33
C GLN A 12 3.66 14.50 -9.77
N LEU A 13 2.57 14.95 -9.14
CA LEU A 13 2.53 16.24 -8.46
C LEU A 13 3.37 16.22 -7.18
N ILE A 14 3.27 15.17 -6.38
CA ILE A 14 4.02 14.99 -5.13
C ILE A 14 5.54 14.86 -5.43
N ALA A 15 5.92 14.06 -6.43
CA ALA A 15 7.32 13.92 -6.82
C ALA A 15 7.96 15.22 -7.35
N ARG A 16 7.18 16.11 -7.99
CA ARG A 16 7.67 17.39 -8.48
C ARG A 16 7.72 18.49 -7.42
N LEU A 17 6.91 18.41 -6.37
CA LEU A 17 7.00 19.34 -5.23
C LEU A 17 8.22 19.07 -4.35
N ALA A 18 8.72 17.85 -4.30
CA ALA A 18 9.94 17.51 -3.56
C ALA A 18 11.24 18.04 -4.20
N THR A 19 11.23 18.45 -5.47
CA THR A 19 12.41 18.94 -6.21
C THR A 19 12.49 20.48 -6.33
N LEU A 20 11.47 21.22 -5.86
CA LEU A 20 11.47 22.69 -5.89
C LEU A 20 11.57 23.23 -4.46
N GLY A 21 12.82 23.33 -3.97
CA GLY A 21 13.16 24.09 -2.76
C GLY A 21 12.89 25.58 -2.99
N ALA A 22 11.69 26.06 -2.63
CA ALA A 22 11.36 27.49 -2.61
C ALA A 22 11.23 27.98 -1.18
N THR A 23 12.21 28.76 -0.75
CA THR A 23 12.15 29.60 0.46
C THR A 23 11.19 30.75 0.21
N VAL A 24 10.16 30.91 1.06
CA VAL A 24 9.31 32.09 1.09
C VAL A 24 9.30 32.66 2.51
N PRO A 25 9.58 33.95 2.71
CA PRO A 25 9.58 34.57 4.02
C PRO A 25 8.15 34.91 4.50
N VAL A 26 7.98 34.75 5.81
CA VAL A 26 6.78 35.09 6.58
C VAL A 26 6.52 36.60 6.54
N ALA A 27 5.31 36.99 6.19
CA ALA A 27 4.77 38.29 6.52
C ALA A 27 3.36 38.16 7.15
N SER A 28 3.28 38.45 8.44
CA SER A 28 2.06 38.51 9.23
C SER A 28 1.26 39.76 8.89
N ALA A 29 -0.05 39.62 8.68
CA ALA A 29 -1.00 40.71 8.91
C ALA A 29 -2.36 40.19 9.34
N LEU A 30 -2.70 40.44 10.58
CA LEU A 30 -4.04 40.44 11.14
C LEU A 30 -4.93 41.51 10.45
N ILE A 31 -6.19 41.20 10.17
CA ILE A 31 -7.31 42.14 10.37
C ILE A 31 -8.60 41.30 10.53
N ALA A 32 -9.36 41.70 11.56
CA ALA A 32 -10.64 41.13 11.96
C ALA A 32 -11.83 41.88 11.31
N ALA A 33 -12.98 41.20 11.34
CA ALA A 33 -14.32 41.72 11.56
C ALA A 33 -15.28 41.99 10.39
N CYS A 34 -16.42 41.29 10.51
CA CYS A 34 -17.81 41.74 10.31
C CYS A 34 -18.42 41.94 8.91
N GLY A 35 -19.47 41.15 8.67
CA GLY A 35 -20.77 41.65 8.25
C GLY A 35 -21.20 41.53 6.79
N GLY A 36 -22.13 40.61 6.54
CA GLY A 36 -23.38 40.86 5.84
C GLY A 36 -23.40 41.12 4.32
N GLY A 37 -24.30 40.42 3.63
CA GLY A 37 -24.95 40.92 2.44
C GLY A 37 -24.82 40.11 1.15
N GLN A 38 -25.91 39.48 0.79
CA GLN A 38 -26.20 38.91 -0.55
C GLN A 38 -26.16 39.97 -1.63
N ALA A 39 -25.63 39.61 -2.81
CA ALA A 39 -26.15 40.11 -4.11
C ALA A 39 -25.56 39.27 -5.26
N THR A 40 -26.46 38.70 -6.02
CA THR A 40 -26.27 38.16 -7.39
C THR A 40 -26.01 39.32 -8.37
N PRO A 41 -25.25 39.12 -9.43
CA PRO A 41 -25.63 39.72 -10.70
C PRO A 41 -25.61 38.74 -11.90
N THR A 42 -26.53 39.02 -12.79
CA THR A 42 -26.95 38.50 -14.04
C THR A 42 -25.93 38.79 -15.20
N PRO A 43 -26.02 38.11 -16.34
CA PRO A 43 -24.97 38.04 -17.35
C PRO A 43 -24.97 39.18 -18.35
N THR A 44 -23.81 39.46 -18.91
CA THR A 44 -23.69 40.38 -20.06
C THR A 44 -23.05 39.70 -21.28
N THR A 45 -23.74 39.87 -22.38
CA THR A 45 -23.62 39.48 -23.75
C THR A 45 -22.25 39.68 -24.43
N ALA A 46 -22.02 38.86 -25.42
CA ALA A 46 -20.98 38.90 -26.48
C ALA A 46 -21.10 40.12 -27.42
N PRO A 47 -20.08 40.37 -28.24
CA PRO A 47 -20.37 40.34 -29.67
C PRO A 47 -19.40 39.57 -30.56
N ALA A 48 -19.98 39.08 -31.62
CA ALA A 48 -19.39 38.42 -32.76
C ALA A 48 -18.70 39.36 -33.75
N ALA A 49 -17.70 38.85 -34.50
CA ALA A 49 -17.52 39.18 -35.93
C ALA A 49 -16.48 38.25 -36.60
N GLN A 50 -16.91 37.63 -37.67
CA GLN A 50 -16.12 37.05 -38.79
C GLN A 50 -15.58 38.17 -39.70
N PRO A 51 -14.79 37.93 -40.80
CA PRO A 51 -14.78 36.74 -41.68
C PRO A 51 -13.39 36.34 -42.26
N SER A 52 -13.42 35.25 -42.99
CA SER A 52 -12.40 34.72 -43.95
C SER A 52 -12.06 35.66 -45.12
N PRO A 53 -10.92 35.38 -45.82
CA PRO A 53 -11.11 34.85 -47.17
C PRO A 53 -10.10 33.73 -47.61
N THR A 54 -10.60 32.84 -48.43
CA THR A 54 -9.96 32.02 -49.47
C THR A 54 -9.93 32.87 -50.76
N PRO A 55 -9.26 32.54 -51.87
CA PRO A 55 -8.43 31.42 -52.28
C PRO A 55 -7.20 31.81 -53.15
N ALA A 56 -6.34 30.87 -53.54
CA ALA A 56 -5.74 30.89 -54.91
C ALA A 56 -5.14 29.55 -55.33
N ALA A 57 -5.32 29.27 -56.59
CA ALA A 57 -5.24 28.04 -57.30
C ALA A 57 -3.85 27.67 -57.84
N ALA A 58 -3.74 26.37 -58.15
CA ALA A 58 -3.10 25.73 -59.28
C ALA A 58 -1.59 25.89 -59.56
N ALA A 59 -0.90 24.74 -59.54
CA ALA A 59 -0.08 24.31 -60.69
C ALA A 59 0.30 22.82 -60.55
N GLN A 60 -0.12 22.01 -61.52
CA GLN A 60 0.51 20.71 -61.81
C GLN A 60 1.74 20.95 -62.71
N PRO A 61 2.71 20.05 -62.66
CA PRO A 61 3.17 19.40 -63.87
C PRO A 61 3.31 17.88 -63.78
N SER A 62 3.18 17.31 -64.93
CA SER A 62 3.21 15.93 -65.38
C SER A 62 4.60 15.24 -65.32
N PRO A 63 4.74 14.01 -65.79
CA PRO A 63 5.20 12.85 -65.06
C PRO A 63 6.62 12.42 -65.46
N THR A 64 7.33 11.72 -64.58
CA THR A 64 8.55 11.03 -65.00
C THR A 64 8.75 9.73 -64.23
N ALA A 65 8.86 8.67 -65.03
CA ALA A 65 9.56 7.40 -64.88
C ALA A 65 9.18 6.46 -63.69
N ALA A 66 8.63 5.34 -64.10
CA ALA A 66 8.54 4.12 -63.34
C ALA A 66 9.90 3.57 -62.92
N MET A 67 10.10 3.36 -61.60
CA MET A 67 11.08 2.47 -61.06
C MET A 67 10.36 1.31 -60.35
N ALA A 68 10.80 0.09 -60.70
CA ALA A 68 10.24 -1.16 -60.21
C ALA A 68 10.21 -1.23 -58.66
N THR A 69 9.04 -1.36 -58.11
CA THR A 69 8.84 -1.65 -56.67
C THR A 69 8.96 -3.14 -56.42
N THR A 70 9.98 -3.52 -55.69
CA THR A 70 10.06 -4.80 -54.96
C THR A 70 8.84 -4.95 -54.07
N PRO A 71 8.17 -6.12 -53.99
CA PRO A 71 7.00 -6.29 -53.14
C PRO A 71 7.43 -6.11 -51.66
N ALA A 72 6.89 -5.06 -51.03
CA ALA A 72 6.99 -4.90 -49.57
C ALA A 72 6.30 -6.10 -48.91
N ALA A 73 7.01 -6.77 -48.04
CA ALA A 73 6.46 -7.81 -47.18
C ALA A 73 5.23 -7.27 -46.44
N GLN A 74 4.07 -7.92 -46.64
CA GLN A 74 2.87 -7.63 -45.88
C GLN A 74 3.15 -7.76 -44.39
N PRO A 75 2.78 -6.77 -43.57
CA PRO A 75 2.86 -6.95 -42.11
C PRO A 75 1.96 -8.12 -41.72
N THR A 76 2.53 -9.09 -41.03
CA THR A 76 1.80 -10.20 -40.42
C THR A 76 0.69 -9.61 -39.54
N PRO A 77 -0.57 -10.08 -39.65
CA PRO A 77 -1.65 -9.53 -38.87
C PRO A 77 -1.31 -9.77 -37.38
N THR A 78 -0.99 -8.71 -36.66
CA THR A 78 -0.91 -8.71 -35.22
C THR A 78 -2.30 -9.08 -34.69
N LYS A 79 -2.42 -10.22 -34.01
CA LYS A 79 -3.66 -10.64 -33.34
C LYS A 79 -4.23 -9.43 -32.59
N PRO A 80 -5.49 -9.04 -32.79
CA PRO A 80 -6.05 -7.90 -32.07
C PRO A 80 -5.84 -8.12 -30.58
N ALA A 81 -5.27 -7.13 -29.89
CA ALA A 81 -5.19 -7.16 -28.45
C ALA A 81 -6.61 -7.41 -27.92
N GLN A 82 -6.80 -8.51 -27.21
CA GLN A 82 -8.11 -8.89 -26.68
C GLN A 82 -8.60 -7.73 -25.82
N GLN A 83 -9.65 -7.04 -26.24
CA GLN A 83 -10.26 -5.96 -25.47
C GLN A 83 -10.94 -6.59 -24.26
N LEU A 84 -10.23 -6.59 -23.11
CA LEU A 84 -10.82 -7.03 -21.86
C LEU A 84 -11.81 -5.98 -21.39
N SER A 85 -13.00 -6.43 -20.96
CA SER A 85 -14.04 -5.59 -20.35
C SER A 85 -14.69 -6.37 -19.21
N GLY A 86 -15.24 -5.66 -18.25
CA GLY A 86 -15.91 -6.26 -17.10
C GLY A 86 -15.70 -5.47 -15.83
N THR A 87 -16.11 -6.06 -14.70
CA THR A 87 -15.97 -5.46 -13.38
C THR A 87 -15.28 -6.46 -12.46
N ILE A 88 -14.33 -5.99 -11.67
CA ILE A 88 -13.66 -6.75 -10.61
C ILE A 88 -13.91 -6.03 -9.29
N THR A 89 -14.40 -6.77 -8.31
CA THR A 89 -14.68 -6.27 -6.96
C THR A 89 -13.71 -6.87 -5.96
N ILE A 90 -13.00 -6.01 -5.25
CA ILE A 90 -12.02 -6.35 -4.22
C ILE A 90 -12.45 -5.67 -2.92
N ASP A 91 -12.33 -6.36 -1.80
CA ASP A 91 -12.58 -5.76 -0.49
C ASP A 91 -11.77 -6.51 0.58
N GLY A 92 -11.40 -5.83 1.65
CA GLY A 92 -10.74 -6.48 2.77
C GLY A 92 -9.80 -5.60 3.57
N SER A 93 -8.58 -6.06 3.74
CA SER A 93 -7.56 -5.47 4.59
C SER A 93 -7.19 -4.05 4.19
N SER A 94 -7.27 -3.11 5.14
CA SER A 94 -6.74 -1.74 5.00
C SER A 94 -5.23 -1.71 4.69
N THR A 95 -4.48 -2.70 5.22
CA THR A 95 -3.04 -2.85 4.96
C THR A 95 -2.75 -3.25 3.51
N VAL A 96 -3.55 -4.14 2.90
CA VAL A 96 -3.33 -4.57 1.50
C VAL A 96 -3.93 -3.59 0.50
N PHE A 97 -4.92 -2.80 0.91
CA PHE A 97 -5.61 -1.81 0.09
C PHE A 97 -4.67 -0.94 -0.76
N PRO A 98 -3.59 -0.32 -0.22
CA PRO A 98 -2.72 0.54 -1.04
C PRO A 98 -2.03 -0.21 -2.18
N ILE A 99 -1.71 -1.50 -1.99
CA ILE A 99 -1.11 -2.34 -3.04
C ILE A 99 -2.16 -2.66 -4.10
N SER A 100 -3.34 -3.12 -3.67
CA SER A 100 -4.45 -3.46 -4.57
C SER A 100 -4.95 -2.26 -5.36
N GLU A 101 -5.00 -1.06 -4.74
CA GLU A 101 -5.35 0.20 -5.41
C GLU A 101 -4.30 0.57 -6.47
N ALA A 102 -3.00 0.48 -6.15
CA ALA A 102 -1.92 0.75 -7.09
C ALA A 102 -1.97 -0.20 -8.29
N VAL A 103 -2.19 -1.50 -8.05
CA VAL A 103 -2.33 -2.50 -9.12
C VAL A 103 -3.58 -2.23 -9.96
N ALA A 104 -4.71 -1.88 -9.33
CA ALA A 104 -5.95 -1.57 -10.03
C ALA A 104 -5.80 -0.34 -10.93
N GLU A 105 -5.11 0.70 -10.46
CA GLU A 105 -4.83 1.91 -11.23
C GLU A 105 -3.99 1.59 -12.48
N GLU A 106 -2.88 0.87 -12.33
CA GLU A 106 -2.02 0.50 -13.45
C GLU A 106 -2.70 -0.49 -14.41
N PHE A 107 -3.48 -1.43 -13.88
CA PHE A 107 -4.25 -2.36 -14.69
C PHE A 107 -5.30 -1.64 -15.54
N GLN A 108 -6.06 -0.70 -14.99
CA GLN A 108 -7.07 0.07 -15.71
C GLN A 108 -6.46 1.02 -16.76
N LYS A 109 -5.21 1.48 -16.57
CA LYS A 109 -4.48 2.21 -17.63
C LYS A 109 -4.23 1.31 -18.85
N LYS A 110 -3.92 0.03 -18.62
CA LYS A 110 -3.69 -0.97 -19.66
C LYS A 110 -4.99 -1.49 -20.29
N TYR A 111 -6.03 -1.65 -19.47
CA TYR A 111 -7.34 -2.19 -19.86
C TYR A 111 -8.48 -1.24 -19.46
N PRO A 112 -8.68 -0.15 -20.16
CA PRO A 112 -9.60 0.95 -19.74
C PRO A 112 -11.09 0.57 -19.75
N GLN A 113 -11.46 -0.58 -20.30
CA GLN A 113 -12.84 -1.10 -20.28
C GLN A 113 -13.09 -2.06 -19.10
N VAL A 114 -12.07 -2.37 -18.30
CA VAL A 114 -12.23 -3.12 -17.04
C VAL A 114 -12.34 -2.13 -15.90
N LYS A 115 -13.40 -2.24 -15.12
CA LYS A 115 -13.58 -1.47 -13.90
C LYS A 115 -13.13 -2.32 -12.69
N VAL A 116 -12.13 -1.86 -11.95
CA VAL A 116 -11.71 -2.46 -10.69
C VAL A 116 -12.12 -1.54 -9.54
N THR A 117 -12.78 -2.10 -8.53
CA THR A 117 -13.13 -1.37 -7.30
C THR A 117 -12.48 -2.06 -6.12
N VAL A 118 -11.81 -1.29 -5.26
CA VAL A 118 -11.17 -1.79 -4.05
C VAL A 118 -11.82 -1.12 -2.84
N GLY A 119 -12.33 -1.92 -1.90
CA GLY A 119 -12.97 -1.46 -0.68
C GLY A 119 -12.17 -1.84 0.56
N ILE A 120 -12.49 -1.21 1.68
CA ILE A 120 -11.86 -1.45 2.98
C ILE A 120 -12.94 -1.85 3.98
N SER A 121 -12.83 -3.06 4.53
CA SER A 121 -13.67 -3.52 5.65
C SER A 121 -12.88 -4.34 6.69
N GLY A 122 -11.53 -4.28 6.60
CA GLY A 122 -10.62 -5.13 7.35
C GLY A 122 -10.62 -6.57 6.84
N THR A 123 -9.56 -7.35 7.18
CA THR A 123 -9.41 -8.74 6.71
C THR A 123 -10.63 -9.61 7.01
N GLY A 124 -11.19 -9.52 8.22
CA GLY A 124 -12.37 -10.31 8.59
C GLY A 124 -13.64 -9.89 7.87
N GLY A 125 -13.83 -8.58 7.65
CA GLY A 125 -14.92 -8.02 6.85
C GLY A 125 -14.84 -8.45 5.39
N GLY A 126 -13.65 -8.40 4.82
CA GLY A 126 -13.34 -8.88 3.47
C GLY A 126 -13.70 -10.34 3.30
N PHE A 127 -13.24 -11.24 4.19
CA PHE A 127 -13.60 -12.66 4.13
C PHE A 127 -15.11 -12.90 4.27
N LYS A 128 -15.81 -12.11 5.11
CA LYS A 128 -17.27 -12.22 5.22
C LYS A 128 -17.95 -11.94 3.87
N LYS A 129 -17.61 -10.83 3.21
CA LYS A 129 -18.14 -10.47 1.88
C LYS A 129 -17.75 -11.51 0.84
N PHE A 130 -16.48 -11.92 0.84
CA PHE A 130 -15.93 -12.90 -0.08
C PHE A 130 -16.61 -14.26 0.02
N CYS A 131 -16.76 -14.80 1.24
CA CYS A 131 -17.47 -16.08 1.45
C CYS A 131 -18.96 -15.97 1.11
N ASN A 132 -19.57 -14.77 1.24
CA ASN A 132 -20.94 -14.51 0.77
C ASN A 132 -21.05 -14.32 -0.76
N LYS A 133 -19.95 -14.41 -1.51
CA LYS A 133 -19.90 -14.20 -2.97
C LYS A 133 -20.20 -12.76 -3.42
N GLU A 134 -19.94 -11.78 -2.55
CA GLU A 134 -20.13 -10.35 -2.84
C GLU A 134 -18.92 -9.72 -3.56
N THR A 135 -17.73 -10.35 -3.44
CA THR A 135 -16.49 -9.90 -4.06
C THR A 135 -15.81 -11.01 -4.85
N ASP A 136 -15.01 -10.63 -5.86
CA ASP A 136 -14.21 -11.54 -6.68
C ASP A 136 -12.88 -11.89 -5.99
N ILE A 137 -12.32 -10.92 -5.25
CA ILE A 137 -11.04 -11.01 -4.54
C ILE A 137 -11.21 -10.47 -3.13
N SER A 138 -10.52 -11.09 -2.16
CA SER A 138 -10.41 -10.57 -0.80
C SER A 138 -8.96 -10.25 -0.47
N ASP A 139 -8.73 -9.03 0.01
CA ASP A 139 -7.44 -8.59 0.56
C ASP A 139 -7.30 -9.06 2.01
N ALA A 140 -6.16 -9.66 2.35
CA ALA A 140 -5.93 -10.18 3.69
C ALA A 140 -4.51 -9.94 4.20
N SER A 141 -4.39 -9.47 5.42
CA SER A 141 -3.11 -9.24 6.10
C SER A 141 -2.71 -10.35 7.07
N ARG A 142 -3.35 -11.50 6.93
CA ARG A 142 -3.06 -12.77 7.60
C ARG A 142 -3.66 -13.93 6.81
N PRO A 143 -3.20 -15.17 7.03
CA PRO A 143 -3.88 -16.34 6.50
C PRO A 143 -5.34 -16.43 6.97
N ILE A 144 -6.17 -17.08 6.15
CA ILE A 144 -7.58 -17.34 6.46
C ILE A 144 -7.72 -18.18 7.75
N LYS A 145 -8.66 -17.82 8.61
CA LYS A 145 -8.98 -18.55 9.87
C LYS A 145 -9.92 -19.74 9.63
N ASP A 146 -9.94 -20.70 10.56
CA ASP A 146 -10.85 -21.86 10.48
C ASP A 146 -12.32 -21.46 10.33
N SER A 147 -12.78 -20.48 11.10
CA SER A 147 -14.15 -19.98 11.03
C SER A 147 -14.51 -19.35 9.67
N GLU A 148 -13.51 -18.73 9.00
CA GLU A 148 -13.69 -18.15 7.66
C GLU A 148 -13.68 -19.25 6.59
N VAL A 149 -12.82 -20.27 6.75
CA VAL A 149 -12.86 -21.47 5.89
C VAL A 149 -14.22 -22.14 5.96
N GLU A 150 -14.77 -22.35 7.18
CA GLU A 150 -16.11 -22.93 7.35
C GLU A 150 -17.20 -22.07 6.71
N ALA A 151 -17.12 -20.75 6.84
CA ALA A 151 -18.08 -19.83 6.22
C ALA A 151 -18.04 -19.93 4.68
N CYS A 152 -16.84 -19.95 4.08
CA CYS A 152 -16.67 -20.13 2.66
C CYS A 152 -17.17 -21.51 2.17
N GLN A 153 -16.89 -22.59 2.92
CA GLN A 153 -17.38 -23.93 2.60
C GLN A 153 -18.91 -24.02 2.63
N LYS A 154 -19.57 -23.42 3.62
CA LYS A 154 -21.03 -23.38 3.73
C LYS A 154 -21.71 -22.71 2.54
N SER A 155 -21.06 -21.70 1.94
CA SER A 155 -21.56 -21.00 0.74
C SER A 155 -21.09 -21.64 -0.58
N GLY A 156 -20.24 -22.66 -0.53
CA GLY A 156 -19.59 -23.26 -1.70
C GLY A 156 -18.63 -22.29 -2.40
N ARG A 157 -17.94 -21.44 -1.62
CA ARG A 157 -16.89 -20.54 -2.14
C ARG A 157 -15.54 -21.21 -1.95
N GLU A 158 -14.92 -21.65 -3.04
CA GLU A 158 -13.52 -22.04 -3.08
C GLU A 158 -12.64 -20.83 -3.39
N TYR A 159 -11.39 -20.85 -2.93
CA TYR A 159 -10.46 -19.75 -3.08
C TYR A 159 -9.04 -20.22 -3.42
N ILE A 160 -8.30 -19.33 -4.10
CA ILE A 160 -6.88 -19.49 -4.39
C ILE A 160 -6.15 -18.45 -3.54
N GLU A 161 -5.35 -18.89 -2.58
CA GLU A 161 -4.54 -18.06 -1.69
C GLU A 161 -3.23 -17.68 -2.38
N LEU A 162 -2.92 -16.39 -2.47
CA LEU A 162 -1.75 -15.85 -3.16
C LEU A 162 -1.05 -14.82 -2.26
N PRO A 163 0.19 -15.06 -1.81
CA PRO A 163 0.97 -14.05 -1.13
C PRO A 163 1.42 -12.98 -2.13
N VAL A 164 1.43 -11.71 -1.71
CA VAL A 164 1.72 -10.58 -2.59
C VAL A 164 2.82 -9.65 -2.09
N ALA A 165 3.03 -9.56 -0.77
CA ALA A 165 4.05 -8.71 -0.17
C ALA A 165 4.30 -9.14 1.28
N PHE A 166 5.30 -8.51 1.94
CA PHE A 166 5.41 -8.48 3.39
C PHE A 166 5.07 -7.10 3.92
N ASP A 167 4.37 -7.07 5.03
CA ASP A 167 4.27 -5.93 5.92
C ASP A 167 5.28 -6.10 7.06
N GLY A 168 6.05 -5.04 7.34
CA GLY A 168 6.99 -4.99 8.43
C GLY A 168 6.91 -3.62 9.10
N LEU A 169 6.79 -3.59 10.43
CA LEU A 169 6.76 -2.37 11.21
C LEU A 169 8.08 -2.21 11.98
N ALA A 170 8.64 -1.01 11.93
CA ALA A 170 9.78 -0.65 12.77
C ALA A 170 9.32 0.12 13.99
N VAL A 171 9.85 -0.25 15.15
CA VAL A 171 9.87 0.61 16.33
C VAL A 171 11.20 1.36 16.33
N VAL A 172 11.13 2.66 16.52
CA VAL A 172 12.29 3.55 16.38
C VAL A 172 12.42 4.51 17.55
N VAL A 173 13.66 4.88 17.86
CA VAL A 173 13.98 5.97 18.78
C VAL A 173 14.94 6.97 18.12
N ASN A 174 15.16 8.10 18.78
CA ASN A 174 16.18 9.07 18.36
C ASN A 174 17.58 8.43 18.39
N PRO A 175 18.48 8.72 17.45
CA PRO A 175 19.85 8.19 17.46
C PRO A 175 20.66 8.52 18.73
N GLN A 176 20.31 9.63 19.42
CA GLN A 176 20.95 10.02 20.69
C GLN A 176 20.36 9.29 21.91
N ASN A 177 19.33 8.45 21.73
CA ASN A 177 18.80 7.59 22.77
C ASN A 177 19.78 6.42 22.98
N ASP A 178 20.50 6.44 24.08
CA ASP A 178 21.57 5.51 24.44
C ASP A 178 21.14 4.46 25.48
N TRP A 179 19.87 4.46 25.91
CA TRP A 179 19.36 3.52 26.92
C TRP A 179 18.44 2.43 26.38
N VAL A 180 17.89 2.58 25.16
CA VAL A 180 17.04 1.56 24.55
C VAL A 180 17.86 0.71 23.58
N ASP A 181 18.21 -0.51 24.01
CA ASP A 181 18.91 -1.48 23.16
C ASP A 181 17.94 -2.43 22.45
N TYR A 182 16.84 -2.78 23.10
CA TYR A 182 15.74 -3.60 22.58
C TYR A 182 14.47 -3.34 23.37
N LEU A 183 13.32 -3.76 22.83
CA LEU A 183 12.02 -3.79 23.53
C LEU A 183 11.39 -5.18 23.44
N THR A 184 10.58 -5.52 24.46
CA THR A 184 9.72 -6.70 24.42
C THR A 184 8.32 -6.32 23.95
N VAL A 185 7.53 -7.32 23.58
CA VAL A 185 6.11 -7.12 23.21
C VAL A 185 5.30 -6.61 24.40
N GLU A 186 5.61 -7.09 25.60
CA GLU A 186 4.97 -6.67 26.85
C GLU A 186 5.28 -5.21 27.19
N GLU A 187 6.50 -4.75 26.93
CA GLU A 187 6.87 -3.35 27.11
C GLU A 187 6.20 -2.45 26.09
N LEU A 188 6.11 -2.87 24.83
CA LEU A 188 5.34 -2.15 23.81
C LEU A 188 3.86 -2.09 24.18
N ASN A 189 3.27 -3.20 24.67
CA ASN A 189 1.90 -3.20 25.15
C ASN A 189 1.73 -2.26 26.35
N LEU A 190 2.67 -2.29 27.34
CA LEU A 190 2.65 -1.37 28.48
C LEU A 190 2.66 0.10 28.02
N ILE A 191 3.41 0.43 26.97
CA ILE A 191 3.51 1.80 26.44
C ILE A 191 2.24 2.19 25.70
N TRP A 192 1.73 1.33 24.82
CA TRP A 192 0.75 1.71 23.77
C TRP A 192 -0.71 1.33 24.05
N LYS A 193 -0.99 0.52 25.08
CA LYS A 193 -2.38 0.15 25.39
C LYS A 193 -3.22 1.37 25.85
N PRO A 194 -4.55 1.35 25.69
CA PRO A 194 -5.42 2.47 26.06
C PRO A 194 -5.28 2.91 27.53
N GLU A 195 -5.10 1.97 28.44
CA GLU A 195 -5.02 2.22 29.88
C GLU A 195 -3.72 2.97 30.28
N SER A 196 -2.77 3.06 29.38
CA SER A 196 -1.49 3.75 29.63
C SER A 196 -1.56 5.24 29.34
N GLN A 197 -2.68 5.72 28.78
CA GLN A 197 -2.88 7.13 28.47
C GLN A 197 -2.81 7.99 29.74
N GLY A 198 -1.89 8.98 29.73
CA GLY A 198 -1.64 9.86 30.87
C GLY A 198 -0.98 9.16 32.08
N VAL A 199 -0.75 7.84 32.03
CA VAL A 199 -0.16 7.04 33.13
C VAL A 199 1.30 6.74 32.84
N ILE A 200 1.59 6.15 31.68
CA ILE A 200 2.97 5.85 31.26
C ILE A 200 3.44 7.03 30.39
N THR A 201 4.18 7.93 31.05
CA THR A 201 4.63 9.21 30.45
C THR A 201 6.15 9.39 30.55
N ARG A 202 6.85 8.45 31.20
CA ARG A 202 8.29 8.52 31.44
C ARG A 202 8.98 7.19 31.14
N TRP A 203 10.22 7.25 30.69
CA TRP A 203 11.01 6.07 30.33
C TRP A 203 11.26 5.12 31.51
N ASN A 204 11.53 5.65 32.69
CA ASN A 204 11.75 4.82 33.91
C ASN A 204 10.49 4.09 34.39
N GLN A 205 9.31 4.42 33.90
CA GLN A 205 8.08 3.65 34.18
C GLN A 205 8.01 2.37 33.32
N VAL A 206 8.77 2.31 32.22
CA VAL A 206 8.89 1.10 31.40
C VAL A 206 9.97 0.17 31.95
N ARG A 207 11.17 0.72 32.20
CA ARG A 207 12.25 0.02 32.93
C ARG A 207 12.82 0.93 34.00
N PRO A 208 12.85 0.50 35.28
CA PRO A 208 13.28 1.35 36.38
C PRO A 208 14.72 1.86 36.29
N ASN A 209 15.60 1.18 35.56
CA ASN A 209 16.98 1.58 35.31
C ASN A 209 17.16 2.56 34.14
N TRP A 210 16.11 2.89 33.44
CA TRP A 210 16.15 3.91 32.36
C TRP A 210 16.02 5.32 32.96
N PRO A 211 16.42 6.36 32.20
CA PRO A 211 16.36 7.74 32.69
C PRO A 211 14.95 8.18 33.11
N ASP A 212 14.89 9.00 34.17
CA ASP A 212 13.66 9.71 34.53
C ASP A 212 13.44 10.88 33.54
N ALA A 213 13.11 10.55 32.32
CA ALA A 213 12.90 11.47 31.22
C ALA A 213 11.50 11.29 30.60
N PRO A 214 10.92 12.31 29.98
CA PRO A 214 9.65 12.19 29.27
C PRO A 214 9.70 11.07 28.22
N LEU A 215 8.58 10.38 28.00
CA LEU A 215 8.38 9.41 26.94
C LEU A 215 7.42 10.04 25.91
N ASN A 216 7.97 10.58 24.84
CA ASN A 216 7.20 11.25 23.79
C ASN A 216 6.94 10.27 22.65
N LEU A 217 5.66 10.09 22.31
CA LEU A 217 5.21 9.03 21.41
C LEU A 217 4.80 9.58 20.04
N TYR A 218 5.24 8.87 19.01
CA TYR A 218 4.94 9.15 17.60
C TYR A 218 4.47 7.87 16.91
N GLY A 219 3.38 7.90 16.18
CA GLY A 219 2.86 6.68 15.56
C GLY A 219 1.89 6.97 14.42
N ALA A 220 1.60 5.92 13.66
CA ALA A 220 0.64 5.99 12.57
C ALA A 220 -0.72 6.49 13.05
N GLY A 221 -1.41 7.24 12.19
CA GLY A 221 -2.77 7.71 12.43
C GLY A 221 -3.81 6.59 12.34
N THR A 222 -5.01 6.87 12.82
CA THR A 222 -6.08 5.87 12.96
C THR A 222 -6.63 5.34 11.65
N ASP A 223 -6.39 6.01 10.53
CA ASP A 223 -6.82 5.58 9.20
C ASP A 223 -5.76 4.71 8.49
N SER A 224 -4.63 4.45 9.14
CA SER A 224 -3.50 3.71 8.61
C SER A 224 -3.61 2.20 8.87
N GLY A 225 -3.33 1.40 7.83
CA GLY A 225 -3.13 -0.05 8.00
C GLY A 225 -1.98 -0.42 8.93
N THR A 226 -0.99 0.46 9.08
CA THR A 226 0.12 0.36 10.04
C THR A 226 -0.39 0.45 11.48
N PHE A 227 -1.31 1.39 11.76
CA PHE A 227 -1.98 1.51 13.06
C PHE A 227 -2.80 0.27 13.39
N ASP A 228 -3.61 -0.20 12.44
CA ASP A 228 -4.41 -1.40 12.61
C ASP A 228 -3.55 -2.61 12.97
N TYR A 229 -2.46 -2.80 12.23
CA TYR A 229 -1.55 -3.92 12.46
C TYR A 229 -0.80 -3.81 13.79
N PHE A 230 -0.23 -2.64 14.08
CA PHE A 230 0.51 -2.44 15.34
C PHE A 230 -0.40 -2.71 16.55
N THR A 231 -1.61 -2.16 16.55
CA THR A 231 -2.55 -2.33 17.65
C THR A 231 -3.04 -3.76 17.78
N GLU A 232 -3.26 -4.48 16.67
CA GLU A 232 -3.59 -5.91 16.69
C GLU A 232 -2.43 -6.75 17.25
N ALA A 233 -1.21 -6.53 16.74
CA ALA A 233 -0.03 -7.33 17.09
C ALA A 233 0.44 -7.09 18.53
N ILE A 234 0.35 -5.87 19.04
CA ILE A 234 0.86 -5.46 20.35
C ILE A 234 -0.22 -5.44 21.42
N ASN A 235 -1.41 -4.93 21.11
CA ASN A 235 -2.48 -4.77 22.09
C ASN A 235 -3.59 -5.83 21.93
N GLY A 236 -3.45 -6.76 20.98
CA GLY A 236 -4.35 -7.89 20.79
C GLY A 236 -5.69 -7.53 20.11
N LYS A 237 -5.91 -6.25 19.75
CA LYS A 237 -7.15 -5.80 19.11
C LYS A 237 -6.88 -4.60 18.22
N VAL A 238 -7.36 -4.67 16.97
CA VAL A 238 -7.34 -3.55 16.03
C VAL A 238 -7.96 -2.30 16.64
N GLY A 239 -7.27 -1.18 16.52
CA GLY A 239 -7.73 0.12 17.01
C GLY A 239 -7.57 0.34 18.52
N ALA A 240 -7.14 -0.66 19.29
CA ALA A 240 -6.90 -0.51 20.73
C ALA A 240 -5.57 0.21 20.99
N SER A 241 -5.60 1.51 21.19
CA SER A 241 -4.43 2.35 21.48
C SER A 241 -4.77 3.51 22.39
N ARG A 242 -3.75 4.05 23.08
CA ARG A 242 -3.83 5.37 23.69
C ARG A 242 -3.96 6.44 22.63
N GLY A 243 -4.50 7.62 22.98
CA GLY A 243 -4.72 8.74 22.04
C GLY A 243 -3.80 9.94 22.29
N ASP A 244 -2.96 9.92 23.33
CA ASP A 244 -2.08 11.03 23.72
C ASP A 244 -0.67 10.92 23.10
N TYR A 245 -0.60 10.59 21.83
CA TYR A 245 0.63 10.55 21.03
C TYR A 245 0.50 11.44 19.80
N THR A 246 1.61 11.79 19.17
CA THR A 246 1.62 12.48 17.87
C THR A 246 1.30 11.48 16.78
N ALA A 247 0.08 11.56 16.25
CA ALA A 247 -0.41 10.72 15.16
C ALA A 247 -0.18 11.39 13.80
N SER A 248 0.22 10.61 12.79
CA SER A 248 0.30 11.07 11.40
C SER A 248 0.14 9.91 10.42
N GLU A 249 -0.55 10.17 9.31
CA GLU A 249 -0.59 9.26 8.15
C GLU A 249 0.66 9.43 7.25
N ASP A 250 1.44 10.50 7.44
CA ASP A 250 2.69 10.76 6.73
C ASP A 250 3.88 10.34 7.60
N ASP A 251 4.54 9.25 7.21
CA ASP A 251 5.72 8.71 7.89
C ASP A 251 6.89 9.72 7.95
N ASN A 252 6.97 10.70 7.03
CA ASN A 252 7.98 11.76 7.10
C ASN A 252 7.80 12.63 8.34
N VAL A 253 6.55 12.91 8.73
CA VAL A 253 6.23 13.67 9.95
C VAL A 253 6.70 12.88 11.18
N LEU A 254 6.46 11.57 11.19
CA LEU A 254 6.87 10.69 12.28
C LEU A 254 8.41 10.60 12.39
N VAL A 255 9.09 10.42 11.25
CA VAL A 255 10.56 10.44 11.18
C VAL A 255 11.12 11.76 11.70
N GLN A 256 10.57 12.91 11.29
CA GLN A 256 11.02 14.22 11.75
C GLN A 256 10.80 14.39 13.26
N GLY A 257 9.65 13.96 13.78
CA GLY A 257 9.35 14.00 15.20
C GLY A 257 10.34 13.20 16.02
N VAL A 258 10.59 11.94 15.65
CA VAL A 258 11.55 11.08 16.35
C VAL A 258 12.99 11.59 16.21
N ALA A 259 13.39 12.06 15.03
CA ALA A 259 14.74 12.59 14.81
C ALA A 259 15.01 13.89 15.60
N GLY A 260 13.98 14.69 15.85
CA GLY A 260 14.09 15.97 16.57
C GLY A 260 14.04 15.87 18.09
N ASP A 261 13.70 14.72 18.65
CA ASP A 261 13.47 14.55 20.09
C ASP A 261 14.20 13.33 20.66
N LYS A 262 15.22 13.57 21.50
CA LYS A 262 16.00 12.49 22.16
C LYS A 262 15.12 11.52 22.96
N ASN A 263 14.00 11.97 23.47
CA ASN A 263 13.10 11.21 24.31
C ASN A 263 11.97 10.52 23.53
N ALA A 264 12.01 10.60 22.20
CA ALA A 264 10.99 10.03 21.33
C ALA A 264 11.07 8.51 21.23
N LEU A 265 9.90 7.89 21.17
CA LEU A 265 9.65 6.53 20.67
C LEU A 265 8.59 6.61 19.59
N GLY A 266 8.82 5.96 18.45
CA GLY A 266 7.83 5.92 17.38
C GLY A 266 7.70 4.55 16.74
N TYR A 267 6.65 4.37 15.92
CA TYR A 267 6.51 3.22 15.03
C TYR A 267 5.91 3.65 13.69
N PHE A 268 6.40 3.03 12.62
CA PHE A 268 5.94 3.21 11.24
C PHE A 268 6.47 2.09 10.34
N GLY A 269 6.20 2.15 9.04
CA GLY A 269 6.64 1.14 8.07
C GLY A 269 8.15 0.91 8.07
N LEU A 270 8.56 -0.37 8.09
CA LEU A 270 9.98 -0.74 8.14
C LEU A 270 10.76 -0.25 6.92
N ALA A 271 10.17 -0.27 5.73
CA ALA A 271 10.81 0.25 4.52
C ALA A 271 11.24 1.71 4.71
N TYR A 272 10.36 2.50 5.29
CA TYR A 272 10.62 3.92 5.60
C TYR A 272 11.73 4.10 6.65
N ALA A 273 11.73 3.24 7.69
CA ALA A 273 12.77 3.27 8.70
C ALA A 273 14.16 2.95 8.11
N ILE A 274 14.24 1.99 7.18
CA ILE A 274 15.47 1.62 6.48
C ILE A 274 15.98 2.78 5.62
N GLU A 275 15.11 3.46 4.88
CA GLU A 275 15.46 4.61 4.05
C GLU A 275 15.97 5.81 4.87
N ASN A 276 15.49 5.94 6.12
CA ASN A 276 15.87 6.98 7.05
C ASN A 276 16.91 6.53 8.11
N LYS A 277 17.64 5.45 7.83
CA LYS A 277 18.72 4.95 8.72
C LYS A 277 19.76 6.06 8.95
N GLY A 278 20.05 6.34 10.22
CA GLY A 278 20.89 7.45 10.64
C GLY A 278 20.13 8.70 11.11
N ARG A 279 18.90 8.92 10.67
CA ARG A 279 17.99 9.91 11.25
C ARG A 279 17.20 9.33 12.43
N VAL A 280 16.91 8.05 12.37
CA VAL A 280 16.29 7.28 13.46
C VAL A 280 17.14 6.05 13.78
N LYS A 281 17.06 5.57 15.01
CA LYS A 281 17.64 4.30 15.48
C LYS A 281 16.53 3.27 15.52
N ILE A 282 16.65 2.22 14.71
CA ILE A 282 15.71 1.09 14.71
C ILE A 282 15.96 0.24 15.96
N VAL A 283 14.90 -0.13 16.66
CA VAL A 283 14.96 -0.90 17.90
C VAL A 283 14.66 -2.38 17.63
N PRO A 284 15.55 -3.30 18.00
CA PRO A 284 15.26 -4.73 17.98
C PRO A 284 14.09 -5.08 18.90
N ILE A 285 13.22 -5.99 18.43
CA ILE A 285 12.08 -6.48 19.21
C ILE A 285 12.34 -7.93 19.62
N VAL A 286 12.07 -8.26 20.89
CA VAL A 286 12.20 -9.63 21.38
C VAL A 286 11.12 -10.49 20.73
N ASN A 287 11.56 -11.48 19.94
CA ASN A 287 10.66 -12.47 19.37
C ASN A 287 10.05 -13.32 20.50
N PRO A 288 8.71 -13.32 20.67
CA PRO A 288 8.05 -13.96 21.82
C PRO A 288 8.22 -15.49 21.84
N LYS A 289 8.56 -16.13 20.72
CA LYS A 289 8.79 -17.59 20.65
C LYS A 289 10.23 -17.97 21.02
N THR A 290 11.20 -17.16 20.63
CA THR A 290 12.63 -17.47 20.83
C THR A 290 13.23 -16.78 22.05
N GLY A 291 12.58 -15.73 22.58
CA GLY A 291 13.07 -14.91 23.69
C GLY A 291 14.30 -14.06 23.32
N LYS A 292 14.64 -13.95 22.02
CA LYS A 292 15.82 -13.21 21.57
C LYS A 292 15.42 -11.91 20.87
N PRO A 293 16.16 -10.80 21.11
CA PRO A 293 16.00 -9.58 20.31
C PRO A 293 16.34 -9.85 18.85
N VAL A 294 15.48 -9.40 17.94
CA VAL A 294 15.65 -9.50 16.50
C VAL A 294 15.59 -8.10 15.90
N GLU A 295 16.66 -7.70 15.21
CA GLU A 295 16.69 -6.45 14.46
C GLU A 295 15.80 -6.57 13.23
N PRO A 296 14.85 -5.64 13.00
CA PRO A 296 14.06 -5.64 11.78
C PRO A 296 14.91 -5.24 10.57
N ASN A 297 14.96 -6.12 9.60
CA ASN A 297 15.55 -5.90 8.30
C ASN A 297 14.86 -6.79 7.25
N LEU A 298 15.19 -6.59 5.97
CA LEU A 298 14.56 -7.35 4.89
C LEU A 298 14.69 -8.87 5.07
N GLU A 299 15.83 -9.35 5.57
CA GLU A 299 16.08 -10.78 5.75
C GLU A 299 15.25 -11.34 6.91
N THR A 300 15.26 -10.68 8.09
CA THR A 300 14.52 -11.16 9.26
C THR A 300 13.00 -11.09 9.08
N VAL A 301 12.51 -10.18 8.22
CA VAL A 301 11.11 -10.13 7.81
C VAL A 301 10.78 -11.28 6.86
N LYS A 302 11.56 -11.46 5.77
CA LYS A 302 11.34 -12.51 4.77
C LYS A 302 11.39 -13.92 5.36
N THR A 303 12.29 -14.14 6.33
CA THR A 303 12.42 -15.43 7.01
C THR A 303 11.46 -15.61 8.19
N GLY A 304 10.58 -14.62 8.47
CA GLY A 304 9.62 -14.68 9.56
C GLY A 304 10.26 -14.65 10.97
N GLN A 305 11.53 -14.28 11.09
CA GLN A 305 12.22 -14.19 12.39
C GLN A 305 11.81 -12.96 13.18
N TYR A 306 11.52 -11.84 12.50
CA TYR A 306 11.08 -10.60 13.13
C TYR A 306 9.58 -10.66 13.46
N GLN A 307 9.26 -11.07 14.69
CA GLN A 307 7.90 -11.27 15.17
C GLN A 307 7.66 -10.47 16.48
N PRO A 308 6.41 -9.96 16.70
CA PRO A 308 5.20 -10.12 15.87
C PRO A 308 5.02 -9.02 14.82
N LEU A 309 5.99 -8.14 14.60
CA LEU A 309 5.87 -6.95 13.76
C LEU A 309 6.26 -7.17 12.30
N SER A 310 6.16 -8.42 11.81
CA SER A 310 6.21 -8.74 10.38
C SER A 310 5.20 -9.83 10.02
N ARG A 311 4.59 -9.69 8.85
CA ARG A 311 3.58 -10.64 8.35
C ARG A 311 3.53 -10.66 6.82
N PRO A 312 3.21 -11.80 6.20
CA PRO A 312 2.86 -11.83 4.79
C PRO A 312 1.47 -11.25 4.54
N LEU A 313 1.32 -10.62 3.38
CA LEU A 313 0.08 -10.07 2.86
C LEU A 313 -0.40 -10.92 1.70
N PHE A 314 -1.72 -11.03 1.55
CA PHE A 314 -2.36 -11.96 0.61
C PHE A 314 -3.48 -11.30 -0.17
N ILE A 315 -3.73 -11.84 -1.36
CA ILE A 315 -5.03 -11.78 -2.02
C ILE A 315 -5.62 -13.18 -2.12
N TYR A 316 -6.93 -13.30 -1.94
CA TYR A 316 -7.69 -14.53 -2.11
C TYR A 316 -8.59 -14.39 -3.32
N VAL A 317 -8.29 -15.10 -4.40
CA VAL A 317 -9.07 -15.06 -5.63
C VAL A 317 -10.14 -16.14 -5.59
N ALA A 318 -11.39 -15.77 -5.84
CA ALA A 318 -12.47 -16.73 -5.91
C ALA A 318 -12.27 -17.71 -7.07
N ARG A 319 -12.32 -19.03 -6.81
CA ARG A 319 -12.05 -20.05 -7.81
C ARG A 319 -13.06 -19.98 -8.98
N ASP A 320 -14.34 -19.75 -8.66
CA ASP A 320 -15.41 -19.62 -9.65
C ASP A 320 -15.32 -18.33 -10.50
N GLN A 321 -14.55 -17.33 -10.07
CA GLN A 321 -14.29 -16.10 -10.80
C GLN A 321 -12.94 -16.10 -11.54
N ALA A 322 -12.02 -16.99 -11.15
CA ALA A 322 -10.65 -17.03 -11.68
C ALA A 322 -10.54 -17.36 -13.17
N ASP A 323 -11.63 -17.89 -13.79
CA ASP A 323 -11.68 -18.22 -15.22
C ASP A 323 -12.32 -17.10 -16.05
N ARG A 324 -12.83 -16.05 -15.42
CA ARG A 324 -13.26 -14.83 -16.13
C ARG A 324 -12.02 -14.12 -16.70
N PRO A 325 -12.01 -13.76 -18.02
CA PRO A 325 -10.80 -13.24 -18.66
C PRO A 325 -10.20 -12.01 -17.96
N GLU A 326 -11.05 -11.09 -17.47
CA GLU A 326 -10.62 -9.89 -16.76
C GLU A 326 -10.04 -10.20 -15.37
N VAL A 327 -10.60 -11.18 -14.63
CA VAL A 327 -10.11 -11.59 -13.31
C VAL A 327 -8.79 -12.34 -13.45
N GLN A 328 -8.69 -13.25 -14.44
CA GLN A 328 -7.46 -13.94 -14.74
C GLN A 328 -6.34 -12.96 -15.09
N ALA A 329 -6.62 -12.05 -16.03
CA ALA A 329 -5.63 -11.05 -16.44
C ALA A 329 -5.22 -10.13 -15.30
N PHE A 330 -6.16 -9.76 -14.41
CA PHE A 330 -5.88 -8.94 -13.24
C PHE A 330 -4.98 -9.67 -12.23
N ALA A 331 -5.29 -10.91 -11.88
CA ALA A 331 -4.51 -11.68 -10.92
C ALA A 331 -3.07 -11.95 -11.44
N GLU A 332 -2.92 -12.26 -12.73
CA GLU A 332 -1.60 -12.41 -13.34
C GLU A 332 -0.84 -11.08 -13.37
N PHE A 333 -1.51 -9.97 -13.75
CA PHE A 333 -0.94 -8.63 -13.73
C PHE A 333 -0.53 -8.22 -12.31
N TYR A 334 -1.34 -8.54 -11.31
CA TYR A 334 -1.03 -8.29 -9.90
C TYR A 334 0.31 -8.94 -9.53
N LEU A 335 0.44 -10.25 -9.76
CA LEU A 335 1.66 -11.00 -9.41
C LEU A 335 2.89 -10.56 -10.22
N ASP A 336 2.71 -10.13 -11.47
CA ASP A 336 3.79 -9.63 -12.33
C ASP A 336 4.32 -8.26 -11.91
N ASN A 337 3.50 -7.44 -11.25
CA ASN A 337 3.85 -6.06 -10.89
C ASN A 337 3.89 -5.84 -9.36
N ALA A 338 3.54 -6.84 -8.55
CA ALA A 338 3.47 -6.69 -7.10
C ALA A 338 4.81 -6.31 -6.48
N ALA A 339 5.94 -6.77 -7.03
CA ALA A 339 7.26 -6.44 -6.50
C ALA A 339 7.57 -4.94 -6.58
N GLU A 340 7.26 -4.31 -7.70
CA GLU A 340 7.47 -2.88 -7.92
C GLU A 340 6.42 -2.05 -7.17
N LEU A 341 5.15 -2.38 -7.37
CA LEU A 341 4.03 -1.59 -6.82
C LEU A 341 3.95 -1.66 -5.29
N SER A 342 4.24 -2.83 -4.67
CA SER A 342 4.31 -2.89 -3.21
C SER A 342 5.44 -2.03 -2.66
N LYS A 343 6.60 -2.00 -3.30
CA LYS A 343 7.71 -1.14 -2.89
C LYS A 343 7.36 0.35 -3.03
N GLU A 344 6.68 0.74 -4.10
CA GLU A 344 6.24 2.14 -4.30
C GLU A 344 5.31 2.64 -3.20
N VAL A 345 4.49 1.74 -2.64
CA VAL A 345 3.56 2.08 -1.55
C VAL A 345 4.09 1.73 -0.15
N GLY A 346 5.42 1.47 -0.02
CA GLY A 346 6.10 1.35 1.26
C GLY A 346 6.09 -0.04 1.89
N TYR A 347 5.74 -1.09 1.13
CA TYR A 347 5.80 -2.49 1.59
C TYR A 347 7.06 -3.21 1.08
N ILE A 348 7.33 -4.38 1.65
CA ILE A 348 8.49 -5.19 1.32
C ILE A 348 8.06 -6.24 0.29
N PRO A 349 8.66 -6.26 -0.93
CA PRO A 349 8.32 -7.25 -1.93
C PRO A 349 8.75 -8.66 -1.50
N LEU A 350 8.02 -9.66 -2.00
CA LEU A 350 8.44 -11.05 -1.90
C LEU A 350 9.69 -11.29 -2.75
N PRO A 351 10.46 -12.37 -2.50
CA PRO A 351 11.45 -12.86 -3.45
C PRO A 351 10.81 -13.23 -4.79
N ASP A 352 11.55 -13.05 -5.90
CA ASP A 352 11.05 -13.33 -7.25
C ASP A 352 10.53 -14.76 -7.41
N GLU A 353 11.20 -15.74 -6.78
CA GLU A 353 10.77 -17.13 -6.81
C GLU A 353 9.38 -17.33 -6.19
N ALA A 354 9.07 -16.59 -5.11
CA ALA A 354 7.75 -16.65 -4.46
C ALA A 354 6.63 -16.16 -5.39
N TYR A 355 6.86 -15.07 -6.14
CA TYR A 355 5.89 -14.63 -7.16
C TYR A 355 5.70 -15.65 -8.28
N GLN A 356 6.77 -16.29 -8.73
CA GLN A 356 6.69 -17.35 -9.76
C GLN A 356 5.90 -18.58 -9.25
N LEU A 357 6.10 -18.97 -8.01
CA LEU A 357 5.35 -20.06 -7.38
C LEU A 357 3.88 -19.68 -7.18
N ALA A 358 3.59 -18.47 -6.69
CA ALA A 358 2.23 -17.96 -6.57
C ALA A 358 1.51 -17.90 -7.93
N LYS A 359 2.20 -17.47 -8.99
CA LYS A 359 1.66 -17.46 -10.35
C LYS A 359 1.37 -18.87 -10.87
N LYS A 360 2.26 -19.83 -10.64
CA LYS A 360 2.01 -21.26 -11.00
C LYS A 360 0.80 -21.80 -10.23
N ARG A 361 0.67 -21.49 -8.92
CA ARG A 361 -0.47 -21.89 -8.10
C ARG A 361 -1.78 -21.31 -8.66
N PHE A 362 -1.79 -20.02 -9.02
CA PHE A 362 -2.95 -19.40 -9.65
C PHE A 362 -3.30 -20.04 -11.00
N GLN A 363 -2.33 -20.25 -11.89
CA GLN A 363 -2.53 -20.86 -13.20
C GLN A 363 -3.03 -22.30 -13.11
N ALA A 364 -2.54 -23.06 -12.13
CA ALA A 364 -3.03 -24.41 -11.83
C ALA A 364 -4.38 -24.43 -11.09
N ARG A 365 -4.96 -23.26 -10.73
CA ARG A 365 -6.21 -23.11 -9.99
C ARG A 365 -6.22 -23.92 -8.67
N LYS A 366 -5.07 -23.99 -8.00
CA LYS A 366 -4.94 -24.73 -6.74
C LYS A 366 -5.69 -23.99 -5.62
N THR A 367 -6.73 -24.62 -5.11
CA THR A 367 -7.57 -24.08 -4.06
C THR A 367 -7.06 -24.42 -2.65
N GLY A 368 -7.57 -23.68 -1.66
CA GLY A 368 -7.23 -23.86 -0.25
C GLY A 368 -6.05 -23.01 0.21
N SER A 369 -5.73 -23.11 1.50
CA SER A 369 -4.65 -22.37 2.16
C SER A 369 -3.46 -23.28 2.43
N VAL A 370 -2.25 -22.81 2.13
CA VAL A 370 -0.97 -23.45 2.48
C VAL A 370 -0.26 -22.71 3.61
N PHE A 371 -0.66 -21.48 3.88
CA PHE A 371 -0.06 -20.64 4.92
C PHE A 371 -0.72 -20.81 6.29
N LYS A 372 -1.87 -21.46 6.36
CA LYS A 372 -2.55 -21.72 7.61
C LYS A 372 -1.72 -22.63 8.53
N GLY A 373 -1.44 -22.17 9.74
CA GLY A 373 -0.67 -22.94 10.72
C GLY A 373 0.83 -23.05 10.44
N VAL A 374 1.36 -22.27 9.47
CA VAL A 374 2.79 -22.23 9.18
C VAL A 374 3.56 -21.69 10.38
N GLU A 375 4.63 -22.39 10.75
CA GLU A 375 5.51 -21.96 11.84
C GLU A 375 6.33 -20.73 11.49
N VAL A 376 6.70 -19.96 12.50
CA VAL A 376 7.61 -18.83 12.34
C VAL A 376 8.99 -19.31 11.86
N GLY A 377 9.57 -18.61 10.90
CA GLY A 377 10.89 -18.93 10.34
C GLY A 377 10.87 -19.83 9.11
N VAL A 378 9.68 -20.22 8.63
CA VAL A 378 9.53 -20.90 7.33
C VAL A 378 9.41 -19.84 6.24
N SER A 379 10.24 -19.95 5.18
CA SER A 379 10.18 -19.02 4.06
C SER A 379 8.88 -19.21 3.25
N ILE A 380 8.43 -18.14 2.57
CA ILE A 380 7.23 -18.24 1.70
C ILE A 380 7.45 -19.25 0.58
N GLU A 381 8.66 -19.30 0.02
CA GLU A 381 9.03 -20.26 -1.04
C GLU A 381 8.91 -21.69 -0.56
N ASP A 382 9.40 -21.98 0.66
CA ASP A 382 9.31 -23.33 1.22
C ASP A 382 7.86 -23.73 1.50
N VAL A 383 7.01 -22.78 1.91
CA VAL A 383 5.58 -23.03 2.07
C VAL A 383 4.92 -23.35 0.74
N LEU A 384 5.19 -22.55 -0.30
CA LEU A 384 4.62 -22.72 -1.63
C LEU A 384 5.13 -23.98 -2.35
N LYS A 385 6.33 -24.46 -2.01
CA LYS A 385 6.91 -25.72 -2.56
C LYS A 385 6.35 -26.99 -1.94
N ARG A 386 5.64 -26.89 -0.80
CA ARG A 386 5.02 -28.06 -0.14
C ARG A 386 3.83 -28.64 -0.91
N GLU A 387 3.39 -27.98 -1.97
CA GLU A 387 2.35 -28.42 -2.90
C GLU A 387 2.94 -29.13 -4.13
#